data_8201d06e6d193e96b9f50a934ac8cea5
#
_entry.id   8201d06e6d193e96b9f50a934ac8cea5
#
_cell.length_a   1.000
_cell.length_b   1.000
_cell.length_c   1.000
_cell.angle_alpha   90.00
_cell.angle_beta   90.00
_cell.angle_gamma   90.00
#
_symmetry.space_group_name_H-M   'P 1'
#
loop_
_entity.id
_entity.type
_entity.pdbx_description
1 polymer ?
#
loop_
_entity_poly.entity_id
_entity_poly.type
_entity_poly.pdbx_seq_one_letter_code
_entity_poly.pdbx_strand_id
1 'polypeptide(L)' 'MTDAPDIDMRKSLLVQIYLNMAAAYIQTHHYYLAEKVCNDGLELTDKVSQLYFRKAQAISLRKDNKIEKMI' A
#
# COMPACT_ATOMS: atom_id res chain seq x y z
N MET A 1 1.59 10.40 -28.41
CA MET A 1 1.80 10.11 -28.12
C MET A 1 2.11 9.84 -27.18
N THR A 2 2.25 9.61 -26.80
CA THR A 2 2.29 9.39 -25.88
C THR A 2 3.04 8.90 -25.30
N ASP A 3 3.67 8.99 -25.09
CA ASP A 3 4.36 8.58 -24.50
C ASP A 3 4.21 8.07 -23.54
N ALA A 4 4.07 7.47 -23.68
CA ALA A 4 3.58 6.71 -22.67
C ALA A 4 4.46 6.62 -21.53
N PRO A 5 3.99 6.76 -20.41
CA PRO A 5 4.77 6.54 -19.25
C PRO A 5 5.17 5.09 -19.19
N ASP A 6 6.13 4.82 -18.40
CA ASP A 6 6.59 3.47 -18.20
C ASP A 6 5.53 2.55 -17.66
N ILE A 7 4.54 3.12 -16.99
CA ILE A 7 3.52 2.31 -16.36
C ILE A 7 2.36 2.16 -17.32
N ASP A 8 2.05 0.92 -17.63
CA ASP A 8 0.86 0.59 -18.39
C ASP A 8 -0.36 1.16 -17.68
N MET A 9 -1.34 1.60 -18.47
CA MET A 9 -2.55 2.16 -17.89
C MET A 9 -3.25 1.17 -16.96
N ARG A 10 -3.24 -0.11 -17.32
CA ARG A 10 -3.85 -1.13 -16.48
C ARG A 10 -3.15 -1.22 -15.14
N LYS A 11 -1.82 -1.19 -15.16
CA LYS A 11 -1.07 -1.23 -13.92
C LYS A 11 -1.33 0.01 -13.10
N SER A 12 -1.46 1.14 -13.76
CA SER A 12 -1.74 2.38 -13.05
C SER A 12 -3.06 2.32 -12.31
N LEU A 13 -4.08 1.76 -12.95
CA LEU A 13 -5.38 1.59 -12.32
C LEU A 13 -5.31 0.62 -11.14
N LEU A 14 -4.60 -0.48 -11.33
CA LEU A 14 -4.45 -1.44 -10.25
C LEU A 14 -3.72 -0.84 -9.07
N VAL A 15 -2.67 -0.09 -9.34
CA VAL A 15 -1.94 0.56 -8.26
C VAL A 15 -2.84 1.52 -7.50
N GLN A 16 -3.68 2.26 -8.22
CA GLN A 16 -4.60 3.18 -7.57
C GLN A 16 -5.57 2.41 -6.68
N ILE A 17 -6.06 1.27 -7.15
CA ILE A 17 -6.96 0.45 -6.36
C ILE A 17 -6.25 -0.05 -5.10
N TYR A 18 -5.01 -0.53 -5.25
CA TYR A 18 -4.26 -1.00 -4.08
C TYR A 18 -4.02 0.12 -3.09
N LEU A 19 -3.73 1.34 -3.58
CA LEU A 19 -3.53 2.47 -2.68
C LEU A 19 -4.81 2.80 -1.91
N ASN A 20 -5.94 2.75 -2.60
CA ASN A 20 -7.21 3.01 -1.95
C ASN A 20 -7.52 1.95 -0.93
N MET A 21 -7.24 0.69 -1.25
CA MET A 21 -7.46 -0.40 -0.31
C MET A 21 -6.55 -0.26 0.90
N ALA A 22 -5.29 0.10 0.68
CA ALA A 22 -4.38 0.27 1.78
C ALA A 22 -4.86 1.36 2.73
N ALA A 23 -5.31 2.47 2.19
CA ALA A 23 -5.82 3.56 3.01
C ALA A 23 -7.04 3.11 3.83
N ALA A 24 -7.95 2.36 3.19
CA ALA A 24 -9.14 1.87 3.88
C ALA A 24 -8.77 0.88 4.99
N TYR A 25 -7.83 -0.02 4.69
CA TYR A 25 -7.40 -0.98 5.71
C TYR A 25 -6.74 -0.28 6.89
N ILE A 26 -5.97 0.77 6.62
CA ILE A 26 -5.35 1.51 7.72
C ILE A 26 -6.43 2.17 8.57
N GLN A 27 -7.44 2.74 7.94
CA GLN A 27 -8.51 3.40 8.67
C GLN A 27 -9.32 2.43 9.52
N THR A 28 -9.44 1.19 9.07
CA THR A 28 -10.19 0.18 9.79
C THR A 28 -9.32 -0.69 10.67
N HIS A 29 -8.05 -0.31 10.81
CA HIS A 29 -7.11 -0.99 11.71
C HIS A 29 -6.75 -2.40 11.25
N HIS A 30 -6.81 -2.63 9.93
CA HIS A 30 -6.37 -3.89 9.34
C HIS A 30 -4.98 -3.71 8.76
N TYR A 31 -4.01 -3.49 9.63
CA TYR A 31 -2.67 -3.06 9.21
C TYR A 31 -1.94 -4.13 8.42
N TYR A 32 -2.12 -5.39 8.79
CA TYR A 32 -1.47 -6.47 8.05
C TYR A 32 -1.96 -6.51 6.61
N LEU A 33 -3.27 -6.35 6.43
CA LEU A 33 -3.84 -6.34 5.09
C LEU A 33 -3.39 -5.14 4.29
N ALA A 34 -3.23 -3.99 4.97
CA ALA A 34 -2.72 -2.81 4.29
C ALA A 34 -1.31 -3.04 3.77
N GLU A 35 -0.49 -3.67 4.59
CA GLU A 35 0.88 -4.00 4.17
C GLU A 35 0.86 -4.95 2.99
N LYS A 36 -0.02 -5.95 3.03
CA LYS A 36 -0.09 -6.94 1.99
C LYS A 36 -0.46 -6.31 0.65
N VAL A 37 -1.48 -5.44 0.62
CA VAL A 37 -1.86 -4.84 -0.65
C VAL A 37 -0.80 -3.87 -1.16
N CYS A 38 -0.06 -3.23 -0.26
CA CYS A 38 1.05 -2.40 -0.69
C CYS A 38 2.13 -3.26 -1.35
N ASN A 39 2.42 -4.43 -0.79
CA ASN A 39 3.38 -5.34 -1.41
C ASN A 39 2.91 -5.80 -2.78
N ASP A 40 1.62 -6.07 -2.91
CA ASP A 40 1.08 -6.45 -4.21
C ASP A 40 1.27 -5.33 -5.23
N GLY A 41 1.03 -4.08 -4.80
CA GLY A 41 1.25 -2.95 -5.68
C GLY A 41 2.71 -2.79 -6.06
N LEU A 42 3.60 -3.03 -5.10
CA LEU A 42 5.04 -2.90 -5.35
C LEU A 42 5.55 -3.96 -6.31
N GLU A 43 4.87 -5.08 -6.40
CA GLU A 43 5.23 -6.09 -7.40
C GLU A 43 4.91 -5.63 -8.81
N LEU A 44 3.93 -4.75 -8.95
CA LEU A 44 3.59 -4.19 -10.24
C LEU A 44 4.54 -3.08 -10.64
N THR A 45 4.92 -2.27 -9.67
CA THR A 45 5.79 -1.13 -9.95
C THR A 45 6.48 -0.70 -8.66
N ASP A 46 7.73 -0.34 -8.77
CA ASP A 46 8.47 0.21 -7.63
C ASP A 46 8.62 1.73 -7.75
N LYS A 47 7.88 2.34 -8.67
CA LYS A 47 8.04 3.76 -8.95
C LYS A 47 7.03 4.66 -8.23
N VAL A 48 6.12 4.07 -7.50
CA VAL A 48 5.09 4.85 -6.81
C VAL A 48 5.47 4.95 -5.33
N SER A 49 5.96 6.10 -4.94
CA SER A 49 6.44 6.30 -3.58
C SER A 49 5.32 6.17 -2.55
N GLN A 50 4.08 6.42 -2.95
CA GLN A 50 2.95 6.30 -2.04
C GLN A 50 2.79 4.87 -1.53
N LEU A 51 3.16 3.87 -2.34
CA LEU A 51 3.10 2.48 -1.89
C LEU A 51 4.06 2.24 -0.75
N TYR A 52 5.26 2.76 -0.86
CA TYR A 52 6.24 2.64 0.22
C TYR A 52 5.79 3.38 1.47
N PHE A 53 5.22 4.56 1.27
CA PHE A 53 4.74 5.36 2.39
C PHE A 53 3.64 4.63 3.15
N ARG A 54 2.65 4.11 2.43
CA ARG A 54 1.55 3.40 3.08
C ARG A 54 2.03 2.11 3.73
N LYS A 55 2.96 1.42 3.08
CA LYS A 55 3.51 0.21 3.66
C LYS A 55 4.22 0.51 4.99
N ALA A 56 5.05 1.54 4.99
CA ALA A 56 5.76 1.91 6.21
C ALA A 56 4.79 2.32 7.31
N GLN A 57 3.75 3.05 6.94
CA GLN A 57 2.73 3.46 7.90
C GLN A 57 2.04 2.25 8.51
N ALA A 58 1.66 1.29 7.66
CA ALA A 58 0.98 0.09 8.12
C ALA A 58 1.86 -0.72 9.06
N ILE A 59 3.13 -0.86 8.71
CA ILE A 59 4.05 -1.61 9.56
C ILE A 59 4.22 -0.94 10.92
N SER A 60 4.37 0.37 10.91
CA SER A 60 4.54 1.11 12.14
C SER A 60 3.32 0.98 13.05
N LEU A 61 2.14 1.13 12.47
CA LEU A 61 0.91 1.03 13.23
C LEU A 61 0.68 -0.39 13.73
N ARG A 62 1.04 -1.37 12.94
CA ARG A 62 0.89 -2.76 13.35
C ARG A 62 1.77 -3.07 14.56
N LYS A 63 2.98 -2.55 14.57
CA LYS A 63 3.87 -2.76 15.70
C LYS A 63 3.33 -2.13 16.96
N ASP A 64 2.83 -0.91 16.86
CA ASP A 64 2.26 -0.23 18.01
C ASP A 64 1.06 -1.00 18.55
N ASN A 65 0.20 -1.44 17.64
CA ASN A 65 -0.98 -2.19 18.03
C ASN A 65 -0.62 -3.50 18.70
N LYS A 66 0.42 -4.15 18.19
CA LYS A 66 0.88 -5.40 18.76
C LYS A 66 1.40 -5.21 20.18
N ILE A 67 2.12 -4.11 20.38
CA ILE A 67 2.63 -3.80 21.70
C ILE A 67 1.48 -3.59 22.68
N GLU A 68 0.45 -2.90 22.25
CA GLU A 68 -0.72 -2.68 23.10
C GLU A 68 -1.36 -3.99 23.51
N LYS A 69 -1.42 -4.93 22.59
CA LYS A 69 -2.04 -6.21 22.87
C LYS A 69 -1.22 -7.03 23.86
N MET A 70 0.06 -6.78 23.92
CA MET A 70 0.92 -7.52 24.83
C MET A 70 0.79 -7.02 26.26
N ILE A 71 0.28 -5.84 26.42
CA ILE A 71 0.07 -5.27 27.73
C ILE A 71 -1.28 -5.74 28.28
#